data_9ab54abecb9e7827d679597a612d4d8e
#
_entry.id   9ab54abecb9e7827d679597a612d4d8e
#
_cell.length_a   1.000
_cell.length_b   1.000
_cell.length_c   1.000
_cell.angle_alpha   90.00
_cell.angle_beta   90.00
_cell.angle_gamma   90.00
#
_symmetry.space_group_name_H-M   'P 1'
#
loop_
_entity.id
_entity.type
_entity.pdbx_description
1 polymer ?
#
loop_
_entity_poly.entity_id
_entity_poly.type
_entity_poly.pdbx_seq_one_letter_code
_entity_poly.pdbx_strand_id
1 'polypeptide(L)'
;MLDVNFLDEKKKDILFADFPQKITSLQWHSYEVQELEKNKDVTLIASSKETKYQIFRYKDNAYGIQFHIEIKDTTVNDWGCVPEYKSALENQLGQGALEKFDKEARDNMNNMNNYSKILYTNFKNDIILIK
;
A
#
# COMPACT_ATOMS: atom_id res chain seq x y z
N MET A 1 -3.05 -0.68 10.65
CA MET A 1 -2.04 -1.41 9.84
C MET A 1 -2.63 -2.73 9.38
N LEU A 2 -2.39 -3.14 8.11
CA LEU A 2 -2.87 -4.43 7.58
C LEU A 2 -1.75 -5.17 6.86
N ASP A 3 -1.86 -6.49 6.86
CA ASP A 3 -0.97 -7.37 6.09
C ASP A 3 -1.40 -7.42 4.63
N VAL A 4 -0.46 -7.19 3.75
CA VAL A 4 -0.60 -7.32 2.29
C VAL A 4 0.19 -8.53 1.83
N ASN A 5 -0.47 -9.44 1.15
CA ASN A 5 0.10 -10.69 0.65
C ASN A 5 0.35 -10.58 -0.85
N PHE A 6 1.58 -10.81 -1.25
CA PHE A 6 1.95 -10.83 -2.66
C PHE A 6 1.61 -12.17 -3.29
N LEU A 7 1.16 -12.13 -4.53
CA LEU A 7 0.88 -13.31 -5.35
C LEU A 7 2.12 -13.75 -6.14
N ASP A 8 2.06 -14.91 -6.78
CA ASP A 8 3.21 -15.44 -7.55
C ASP A 8 3.59 -14.56 -8.75
N GLU A 9 2.65 -13.81 -9.27
CA GLU A 9 2.83 -12.85 -10.35
C GLU A 9 3.91 -11.79 -10.05
N LYS A 10 4.13 -11.46 -8.76
CA LYS A 10 5.20 -10.52 -8.37
C LYS A 10 6.59 -10.94 -8.81
N LYS A 11 6.87 -12.26 -8.90
CA LYS A 11 8.19 -12.79 -9.28
C LYS A 11 8.65 -12.37 -10.68
N LYS A 12 7.68 -12.01 -11.53
CA LYS A 12 7.92 -11.55 -12.90
C LYS A 12 7.71 -10.05 -13.06
N ASP A 13 7.39 -9.37 -11.96
CA ASP A 13 7.08 -7.96 -11.98
C ASP A 13 8.32 -7.13 -11.66
N ILE A 14 8.62 -6.16 -12.53
CA ILE A 14 9.84 -5.34 -12.43
C ILE A 14 9.88 -4.47 -11.18
N LEU A 15 8.72 -4.08 -10.63
CA LEU A 15 8.67 -3.22 -9.44
C LEU A 15 8.69 -4.01 -8.13
N PHE A 16 8.13 -5.22 -8.12
CA PHE A 16 7.83 -5.94 -6.88
C PHE A 16 8.58 -7.27 -6.70
N ALA A 17 9.41 -7.69 -7.66
CA ALA A 17 10.14 -8.95 -7.58
C ALA A 17 10.95 -9.10 -6.27
N ASP A 18 11.56 -8.01 -5.80
CA ASP A 18 12.41 -7.98 -4.61
C ASP A 18 11.65 -7.84 -3.29
N PHE A 19 10.32 -7.68 -3.34
CA PHE A 19 9.51 -7.61 -2.13
C PHE A 19 9.39 -8.97 -1.45
N PRO A 20 9.26 -9.04 -0.10
CA PRO A 20 8.93 -10.30 0.57
C PRO A 20 7.53 -10.76 0.19
N GLN A 21 7.17 -12.00 0.53
CA GLN A 21 5.85 -12.55 0.23
C GLN A 21 4.71 -11.84 0.96
N LYS A 22 5.05 -11.21 2.08
CA LYS A 22 4.09 -10.44 2.90
C LYS A 22 4.75 -9.20 3.47
N ILE A 23 4.03 -8.09 3.49
CA ILE A 23 4.41 -6.85 4.18
C ILE A 23 3.26 -6.37 5.06
N THR A 24 3.58 -5.58 6.08
CA THR A 24 2.60 -4.80 6.84
C THR A 24 2.69 -3.36 6.37
N SER A 25 1.55 -2.76 6.03
CA SER A 25 1.47 -1.41 5.46
C SER A 25 0.35 -0.58 6.08
N LEU A 26 0.44 0.73 5.92
CA LEU A 26 -0.62 1.65 6.32
C LEU A 26 -1.77 1.58 5.31
N GLN A 27 -2.99 1.45 5.83
CA GLN A 27 -4.22 1.52 5.04
C GLN A 27 -5.01 2.74 5.51
N TRP A 28 -5.24 3.69 4.62
CA TRP A 28 -6.04 4.88 4.92
C TRP A 28 -6.87 5.25 3.68
N HIS A 29 -7.87 4.44 3.40
CA HIS A 29 -8.80 4.68 2.31
C HIS A 29 -10.20 4.20 2.68
N SER A 30 -11.22 4.90 2.21
CA SER A 30 -12.65 4.55 2.42
C SER A 30 -13.25 3.83 1.21
N TYR A 31 -12.53 3.76 0.11
CA TYR A 31 -12.95 3.12 -1.14
C TYR A 31 -11.92 2.11 -1.58
N GLU A 32 -12.36 1.08 -2.26
CA GLU A 32 -11.49 0.12 -2.91
C GLU A 32 -11.81 -0.01 -4.41
N VAL A 33 -10.83 -0.40 -5.19
CA VAL A 33 -11.02 -0.76 -6.59
C VAL A 33 -11.70 -2.12 -6.64
N GLN A 34 -12.68 -2.27 -7.54
CA GLN A 34 -13.44 -3.52 -7.70
C GLN A 34 -13.51 -3.95 -9.17
N GLU A 35 -13.86 -5.22 -9.37
CA GLU A 35 -14.20 -5.80 -10.68
C GLU A 35 -13.09 -5.75 -11.75
N LEU A 36 -11.82 -5.65 -11.35
CA LEU A 36 -10.69 -5.65 -12.29
C LEU A 36 -10.49 -6.99 -12.99
N GLU A 37 -10.97 -8.10 -12.42
CA GLU A 37 -10.90 -9.45 -13.04
C GLU A 37 -11.61 -9.56 -14.38
N LYS A 38 -12.51 -8.64 -14.70
CA LYS A 38 -13.19 -8.56 -15.99
C LYS A 38 -12.29 -8.03 -17.09
N ASN A 39 -11.17 -7.40 -16.74
CA ASN A 39 -10.22 -6.83 -17.68
C ASN A 39 -8.98 -7.72 -17.81
N LYS A 40 -8.85 -8.38 -18.95
CA LYS A 40 -7.72 -9.30 -19.24
C LYS A 40 -6.35 -8.61 -19.29
N ASP A 41 -6.31 -7.28 -19.40
CA ASP A 41 -5.07 -6.50 -19.40
C ASP A 41 -4.60 -6.16 -17.98
N VAL A 42 -5.34 -6.58 -16.95
CA VAL A 42 -4.98 -6.37 -15.55
C VAL A 42 -4.35 -7.61 -14.95
N THR A 43 -3.19 -7.43 -14.32
CA THR A 43 -2.51 -8.44 -13.50
C THR A 43 -2.61 -8.05 -12.05
N LEU A 44 -3.20 -8.89 -11.20
CA LEU A 44 -3.21 -8.73 -9.75
C LEU A 44 -1.87 -9.15 -9.18
N ILE A 45 -1.23 -8.30 -8.39
CA ILE A 45 0.11 -8.52 -7.82
C ILE A 45 0.05 -8.78 -6.32
N ALA A 46 -0.83 -8.08 -5.60
CA ALA A 46 -1.00 -8.27 -4.16
C ALA A 46 -2.44 -8.01 -3.71
N SER A 47 -2.81 -8.68 -2.62
CA SER A 47 -4.12 -8.58 -1.98
C SER A 47 -4.01 -8.55 -0.45
N SER A 48 -5.05 -8.09 0.22
CA SER A 48 -5.24 -8.29 1.66
C SER A 48 -6.57 -9.00 1.92
N LYS A 49 -6.82 -9.33 3.18
CA LYS A 49 -8.09 -9.95 3.58
C LYS A 49 -9.26 -9.01 3.33
N GLU A 50 -9.06 -7.72 3.58
CA GLU A 50 -10.08 -6.68 3.50
C GLU A 50 -10.21 -6.08 2.09
N THR A 51 -9.11 -6.06 1.32
CA THR A 51 -9.05 -5.40 0.00
C THR A 51 -8.39 -6.32 -1.02
N LYS A 52 -9.14 -6.73 -2.02
CA LYS A 52 -8.68 -7.66 -3.05
C LYS A 52 -7.57 -7.08 -3.91
N TYR A 53 -7.72 -5.83 -4.35
CA TYR A 53 -6.80 -5.19 -5.30
C TYR A 53 -5.86 -4.22 -4.59
N GLN A 54 -4.96 -4.75 -3.76
CA GLN A 54 -3.94 -3.94 -3.08
C GLN A 54 -2.87 -3.40 -4.03
N ILE A 55 -2.42 -4.25 -4.94
CA ILE A 55 -1.55 -3.88 -6.06
C ILE A 55 -2.05 -4.57 -7.32
N PHE A 56 -2.19 -3.80 -8.37
CA PHE A 56 -2.46 -4.35 -9.71
C PHE A 56 -1.66 -3.59 -10.76
N ARG A 57 -1.34 -4.27 -11.86
CA ARG A 57 -0.72 -3.70 -13.03
C ARG A 57 -1.68 -3.77 -14.21
N TYR A 58 -1.83 -2.67 -14.92
CA TYR A 58 -2.54 -2.61 -16.18
C TYR A 58 -1.54 -2.58 -17.33
N LYS A 59 -1.60 -3.57 -18.22
CA LYS A 59 -0.61 -3.79 -19.28
C LYS A 59 0.81 -3.86 -18.72
N ASP A 60 1.75 -3.10 -19.25
CA ASP A 60 3.18 -3.25 -18.96
C ASP A 60 3.71 -2.27 -17.91
N ASN A 61 3.08 -1.08 -17.75
CA ASN A 61 3.70 0.00 -17.00
C ASN A 61 2.74 0.92 -16.22
N ALA A 62 1.48 0.59 -16.10
CA ALA A 62 0.56 1.35 -15.25
C ALA A 62 0.21 0.55 -14.00
N TYR A 63 0.41 1.13 -12.84
CA TYR A 63 0.22 0.47 -11.55
C TYR A 63 -0.79 1.20 -10.68
N GLY A 64 -1.63 0.45 -9.99
CA GLY A 64 -2.44 0.92 -8.88
C GLY A 64 -1.97 0.29 -7.58
N ILE A 65 -1.75 1.12 -6.56
CA ILE A 65 -1.35 0.71 -5.21
C ILE A 65 -2.29 1.40 -4.24
N GLN A 66 -2.96 0.64 -3.37
CA GLN A 66 -3.94 1.20 -2.44
C GLN A 66 -3.37 1.48 -1.04
N PHE A 67 -2.34 0.79 -0.63
CA PHE A 67 -1.68 0.99 0.65
C PHE A 67 -0.60 2.07 0.59
N HIS A 68 -0.14 2.50 1.77
CA HIS A 68 0.92 3.48 1.94
C HIS A 68 2.14 2.87 2.63
N ILE A 69 3.31 3.02 2.03
CA ILE A 69 4.63 2.69 2.58
C ILE A 69 5.59 3.89 2.53
N GLU A 70 5.17 4.97 1.88
CA GLU A 70 5.93 6.22 1.69
C GLU A 70 5.75 7.22 2.83
N ILE A 71 5.20 6.79 3.94
CA ILE A 71 4.83 7.65 5.06
C ILE A 71 6.04 8.12 5.87
N LYS A 72 5.84 9.23 6.58
CA LYS A 72 6.74 9.80 7.58
C LYS A 72 6.18 9.58 8.98
N ASP A 73 7.00 9.83 9.98
CA ASP A 73 6.61 9.75 11.39
C ASP A 73 5.50 10.73 11.80
N THR A 74 5.29 11.80 11.04
CA THR A 74 4.21 12.78 11.25
C THR A 74 2.94 12.46 10.47
N THR A 75 2.98 11.57 9.47
CA THR A 75 1.90 11.39 8.48
C THR A 75 0.55 11.08 9.13
N VAL A 76 0.51 10.15 10.09
CA VAL A 76 -0.75 9.75 10.75
C VAL A 76 -1.34 10.93 11.51
N ASN A 77 -0.51 11.70 12.22
CA ASN A 77 -0.96 12.88 12.94
C ASN A 77 -1.39 14.00 11.99
N ASP A 78 -0.65 14.23 10.90
CA ASP A 78 -0.99 15.24 9.89
C ASP A 78 -2.35 14.94 9.24
N TRP A 79 -2.61 13.68 8.91
CA TRP A 79 -3.91 13.26 8.39
C TRP A 79 -5.01 13.28 9.45
N GLY A 80 -4.68 12.91 10.69
CA GLY A 80 -5.59 12.93 11.83
C GLY A 80 -5.99 14.34 12.29
N CYS A 81 -5.29 15.40 11.85
CA CYS A 81 -5.71 16.78 12.07
C CYS A 81 -6.96 17.17 11.27
N VAL A 82 -7.32 16.41 10.24
CA VAL A 82 -8.56 16.62 9.48
C VAL A 82 -9.71 15.96 10.25
N PRO A 83 -10.70 16.73 10.74
CA PRO A 83 -11.76 16.20 11.62
C PRO A 83 -12.54 15.04 10.99
N GLU A 84 -12.79 15.12 9.69
CA GLU A 84 -13.52 14.10 8.93
C GLU A 84 -12.76 12.78 8.89
N TYR A 85 -11.44 12.83 8.73
CA TYR A 85 -10.59 11.64 8.70
C TYR A 85 -10.49 10.98 10.07
N LYS A 86 -10.31 11.79 11.13
CA LYS A 86 -10.31 11.30 12.50
C LYS A 86 -11.65 10.66 12.84
N SER A 87 -12.76 11.34 12.54
CA SER A 87 -14.11 10.82 12.81
C SER A 87 -14.37 9.51 12.05
N ALA A 88 -13.98 9.41 10.78
CA ALA A 88 -14.13 8.19 10.00
C ALA A 88 -13.33 7.03 10.63
N LEU A 89 -12.10 7.28 11.06
CA LEU A 89 -11.25 6.28 11.69
C LEU A 89 -11.84 5.81 13.04
N GLU A 90 -12.28 6.75 13.89
CA GLU A 90 -12.85 6.44 15.20
C GLU A 90 -14.23 5.77 15.10
N ASN A 91 -15.02 6.13 14.11
CA ASN A 91 -16.31 5.45 13.85
C ASN A 91 -16.12 3.99 13.43
N GLN A 92 -15.05 3.70 12.71
CA GLN A 92 -14.75 2.36 12.21
C GLN A 92 -14.03 1.50 13.25
N LEU A 93 -13.08 2.07 13.99
CA LEU A 93 -12.15 1.34 14.85
C LEU A 93 -12.29 1.64 16.35
N GLY A 94 -13.17 2.57 16.71
CA GLY A 94 -13.43 2.98 18.09
C GLY A 94 -12.62 4.20 18.53
N GLN A 95 -12.99 4.73 19.69
CA GLN A 95 -12.34 5.88 20.31
C GLN A 95 -10.87 5.58 20.63
N GLY A 96 -9.96 6.52 20.38
CA GLY A 96 -8.52 6.35 20.57
C GLY A 96 -7.84 5.59 19.41
N ALA A 97 -8.56 5.35 18.32
CA ALA A 97 -8.03 4.64 17.15
C ALA A 97 -6.85 5.39 16.50
N LEU A 98 -6.86 6.73 16.53
CA LEU A 98 -5.80 7.53 15.91
C LEU A 98 -4.46 7.31 16.62
N GLU A 99 -4.44 7.34 17.95
CA GLU A 99 -3.24 7.15 18.76
C GLU A 99 -2.68 5.74 18.61
N LYS A 100 -3.56 4.74 18.59
CA LYS A 100 -3.17 3.35 18.34
C LYS A 100 -2.58 3.19 16.94
N PHE A 101 -3.20 3.81 15.96
CA PHE A 101 -2.78 3.75 14.56
C PHE A 101 -1.43 4.44 14.33
N ASP A 102 -1.20 5.61 14.98
CA ASP A 102 0.08 6.31 14.97
C ASP A 102 1.19 5.45 15.56
N LYS A 103 0.92 4.81 16.70
CA LYS A 103 1.88 3.88 17.33
C LYS A 103 2.22 2.71 16.41
N GLU A 104 1.23 2.03 15.87
CA GLU A 104 1.44 0.90 14.95
C GLU A 104 2.22 1.33 13.70
N ALA A 105 1.95 2.53 13.14
CA ALA A 105 2.67 3.07 12.01
C ALA A 105 4.15 3.31 12.36
N ARG A 106 4.45 3.90 13.52
CA ARG A 106 5.82 4.11 14.00
C ARG A 106 6.57 2.81 14.22
N ASP A 107 5.92 1.82 14.81
CA ASP A 107 6.51 0.49 15.06
C ASP A 107 6.93 -0.21 13.74
N ASN A 108 6.23 0.07 12.63
CA ASN A 108 6.49 -0.49 11.31
C ASN A 108 7.25 0.46 10.35
N MET A 109 7.57 1.67 10.77
CA MET A 109 8.13 2.73 9.92
C MET A 109 9.38 2.31 9.16
N ASN A 110 10.33 1.69 9.85
CA ASN A 110 11.60 1.28 9.24
C ASN A 110 11.38 0.29 8.09
N ASN A 111 10.47 -0.66 8.27
CA ASN A 111 10.16 -1.64 7.24
C ASN A 111 9.47 -0.99 6.04
N MET A 112 8.45 -0.13 6.29
CA MET A 112 7.75 0.58 5.24
C MET A 112 8.69 1.48 4.43
N ASN A 113 9.56 2.24 5.10
CA ASN A 113 10.54 3.10 4.43
C ASN A 113 11.55 2.29 3.60
N ASN A 114 11.94 1.10 4.06
CA ASN A 114 12.78 0.21 3.28
C ASN A 114 12.05 -0.29 2.02
N TYR A 115 10.79 -0.69 2.13
CA TYR A 115 9.98 -1.11 0.98
C TYR A 115 9.75 0.04 0.01
N SER A 116 9.49 1.25 0.52
CA SER A 116 9.37 2.46 -0.30
C SER A 116 10.65 2.74 -1.09
N LYS A 117 11.81 2.57 -0.46
CA LYS A 117 13.12 2.73 -1.13
C LYS A 117 13.33 1.68 -2.22
N ILE A 118 13.00 0.42 -1.96
CA ILE A 118 13.08 -0.66 -2.97
C ILE A 118 12.19 -0.30 -4.17
N LEU A 119 10.92 0.01 -3.91
CA LEU A 119 9.96 0.37 -4.95
C LEU A 119 10.44 1.55 -5.81
N TYR A 120 10.91 2.62 -5.16
CA TYR A 120 11.43 3.79 -5.87
C TYR A 120 12.68 3.45 -6.71
N THR A 121 13.57 2.63 -6.17
CA THR A 121 14.79 2.21 -6.88
C THR A 121 14.43 1.40 -8.13
N ASN A 122 13.54 0.44 -8.00
CA ASN A 122 13.08 -0.38 -9.13
C ASN A 122 12.36 0.48 -10.17
N PHE A 123 11.45 1.36 -9.73
CA PHE A 123 10.78 2.30 -10.63
C PHE A 123 11.75 3.19 -11.41
N LYS A 124 12.74 3.75 -10.72
CA LYS A 124 13.77 4.60 -11.35
C LYS A 124 14.60 3.84 -12.37
N ASN A 125 15.07 2.65 -12.01
CA ASN A 125 15.99 1.88 -12.85
C ASN A 125 15.28 1.22 -14.04
N ASP A 126 14.11 0.64 -13.80
CA ASP A 126 13.47 -0.23 -14.77
C ASP A 126 12.38 0.46 -15.60
N ILE A 127 11.87 1.60 -15.14
CA ILE A 127 10.84 2.36 -15.88
C ILE A 127 11.36 3.69 -16.42
N ILE A 128 12.16 4.43 -15.66
CA ILE A 128 12.63 5.76 -16.10
C ILE A 128 13.89 5.66 -16.95
N LEU A 129 14.84 4.78 -16.61
CA LEU A 129 16.17 4.74 -17.26
C LEU A 129 16.25 3.83 -18.50
N ILE A 130 15.19 3.06 -18.80
CA ILE A 130 15.13 2.21 -20.02
C ILE A 130 14.62 2.99 -21.26
N LYS A 131 14.52 4.29 -21.18
CA LYS A 131 14.14 5.10 -22.34
C LYS A 131 15.37 5.64 -23.08
#